data_ed669107818c36815a0fa330359f7605
#
_entry.id   ed669107818c36815a0fa330359f7605
#
_cell.length_a   1.000
_cell.length_b   1.000
_cell.length_c   1.000
_cell.angle_alpha   90.00
_cell.angle_beta   90.00
_cell.angle_gamma   90.00
#
_symmetry.space_group_name_H-M   'P 1'
#
loop_
_entity.id
_entity.type
_entity.pdbx_description
1 polymer ?
#
loop_
_entity_poly.entity_id
_entity_poly.type
_entity_poly.pdbx_seq_one_letter_code
_entity_poly.pdbx_strand_id
1 'polypeptide(L)'
;MKLIFCHCSLHNPGGMERVLLNKVVWLKAHTDWEIVVVTTDQKGRPTFYPFPKDVRMIDLDINYSDDNIKSPVEKIAGYLRKRRKHRKALTALLQKEKADIVVSLYPSESSFIPSIKDGSKKVLELHFNKFFRLQYNRKGLLGWIDCWRTRQDERLVRKFDKFVVLTQEDRGYWGELPNIEVIPNAAMLLGDAYSDVSCKRIIAVGRLDYQKSFDRLVEAWAWVQQTPKFSDWQLDIFGQGEWQEMLQRMIEERKLRETAHVNRPTSQIGKEYARSSMLVMSSHYEGFPMVMIEAMACGLPVVSFDYKCGPKDIIQDGVNGLLVKDGDIEGLANAMMRLMENEEERKAMGRNARRVTETYSEASVMKRWMELFNSLTEK
;
A
#
# COMPACT_ATOMS: atom_id res chain seq x y z
N MET A 1 5.68 7.57 -26.93
CA MET A 1 5.51 6.23 -26.31
C MET A 1 4.05 6.01 -25.95
N LYS A 2 3.56 4.78 -26.07
CA LYS A 2 2.20 4.41 -25.68
C LYS A 2 2.20 3.38 -24.55
N LEU A 3 1.57 3.71 -23.43
CA LEU A 3 1.47 2.86 -22.26
C LEU A 3 0.05 2.34 -22.05
N ILE A 4 -0.07 1.08 -21.68
CA ILE A 4 -1.34 0.48 -21.25
C ILE A 4 -1.17 0.01 -19.79
N PHE A 5 -2.04 0.49 -18.89
CA PHE A 5 -2.13 0.02 -17.51
C PHE A 5 -3.36 -0.90 -17.36
N CYS A 6 -3.15 -2.11 -16.85
CA CYS A 6 -4.23 -3.07 -16.57
C CYS A 6 -4.53 -3.12 -15.08
N HIS A 7 -5.79 -2.88 -14.71
CA HIS A 7 -6.28 -2.89 -13.32
C HIS A 7 -7.64 -3.59 -13.24
N CYS A 8 -8.05 -4.06 -12.07
CA CYS A 8 -9.36 -4.70 -11.93
C CYS A 8 -10.52 -3.70 -12.06
N SER A 9 -10.50 -2.61 -11.31
CA SER A 9 -11.53 -1.56 -11.34
C SER A 9 -11.03 -0.29 -10.65
N LEU A 10 -11.63 0.86 -10.97
CA LEU A 10 -11.23 2.18 -10.46
C LEU A 10 -12.35 2.90 -9.71
N HIS A 11 -13.41 2.19 -9.35
CA HIS A 11 -14.59 2.77 -8.67
C HIS A 11 -14.49 2.75 -7.13
N ASN A 12 -13.44 2.16 -6.57
CA ASN A 12 -13.20 2.08 -5.12
C ASN A 12 -12.17 3.13 -4.67
N PRO A 13 -12.24 3.59 -3.39
CA PRO A 13 -11.25 4.52 -2.81
C PRO A 13 -9.98 3.78 -2.35
N GLY A 14 -9.44 2.89 -3.18
CA GLY A 14 -8.28 2.07 -2.81
C GLY A 14 -6.94 2.79 -3.00
N GLY A 15 -5.92 2.29 -2.31
CA GLY A 15 -4.55 2.82 -2.41
C GLY A 15 -3.93 2.59 -3.79
N MET A 16 -4.20 1.44 -4.43
CA MET A 16 -3.70 1.12 -5.76
C MET A 16 -4.29 2.05 -6.83
N GLU A 17 -5.59 2.33 -6.74
CA GLU A 17 -6.30 3.25 -7.63
C GLU A 17 -5.72 4.66 -7.53
N ARG A 18 -5.39 5.10 -6.31
CA ARG A 18 -4.75 6.39 -6.08
C ARG A 18 -3.32 6.44 -6.62
N VAL A 19 -2.53 5.39 -6.42
CA VAL A 19 -1.16 5.30 -6.95
C VAL A 19 -1.18 5.32 -8.48
N LEU A 20 -2.09 4.58 -9.12
CA LEU A 20 -2.23 4.60 -10.58
C LEU A 20 -2.62 5.99 -11.08
N LEU A 21 -3.61 6.64 -10.45
CA LEU A 21 -3.99 8.00 -10.81
C LEU A 21 -2.80 8.95 -10.75
N ASN A 22 -2.08 8.99 -9.62
CA ASN A 22 -0.95 9.90 -9.44
C ASN A 22 0.12 9.67 -10.53
N LYS A 23 0.45 8.40 -10.81
CA LYS A 23 1.38 8.04 -11.88
C LYS A 23 0.91 8.55 -13.25
N VAL A 24 -0.36 8.34 -13.57
CA VAL A 24 -0.96 8.78 -14.85
C VAL A 24 -0.97 10.30 -14.96
N VAL A 25 -1.40 11.01 -13.91
CA VAL A 25 -1.41 12.49 -13.88
C VAL A 25 -0.01 13.04 -14.08
N TRP A 26 0.97 12.49 -13.37
CA TRP A 26 2.35 12.94 -13.51
C TRP A 26 2.90 12.70 -14.93
N LEU A 27 2.69 11.51 -15.49
CA LEU A 27 3.14 11.18 -16.85
C LEU A 27 2.50 12.12 -17.89
N LYS A 28 1.21 12.41 -17.76
CA LYS A 28 0.51 13.34 -18.66
C LYS A 28 1.00 14.78 -18.55
N ALA A 29 1.44 15.20 -17.36
CA ALA A 29 1.99 16.52 -17.15
C ALA A 29 3.44 16.70 -17.65
N HIS A 30 4.20 15.60 -17.75
CA HIS A 30 5.65 15.66 -18.03
C HIS A 30 6.05 14.97 -19.35
N THR A 31 5.10 14.36 -20.08
CA THR A 31 5.37 13.65 -21.34
C THR A 31 4.21 13.79 -22.31
N ASP A 32 4.51 13.60 -23.60
CA ASP A 32 3.49 13.50 -24.67
C ASP A 32 3.01 12.05 -24.87
N TRP A 33 3.15 11.18 -23.86
CA TRP A 33 2.83 9.78 -24.02
C TRP A 33 1.32 9.55 -24.06
N GLU A 34 0.92 8.63 -24.92
CA GLU A 34 -0.46 8.13 -24.95
C GLU A 34 -0.65 7.12 -23.82
N ILE A 35 -1.65 7.34 -23.01
CA ILE A 35 -1.96 6.47 -21.86
C ILE A 35 -3.36 5.89 -22.03
N VAL A 36 -3.44 4.58 -21.89
CA VAL A 36 -4.70 3.82 -21.88
C VAL A 36 -4.78 3.04 -20.56
N VAL A 37 -5.92 3.12 -19.90
CA VAL A 37 -6.20 2.30 -18.71
C VAL A 37 -7.27 1.28 -19.04
N VAL A 38 -6.97 0.02 -18.79
CA VAL A 38 -7.84 -1.12 -19.08
C VAL A 38 -8.34 -1.71 -17.77
N THR A 39 -9.66 -1.86 -17.64
CA THR A 39 -10.29 -2.48 -16.47
C THR A 39 -11.05 -3.74 -16.85
N THR A 40 -11.41 -4.55 -15.86
CA THR A 40 -12.16 -5.80 -16.04
C THR A 40 -13.50 -5.81 -15.31
N ASP A 41 -13.68 -4.96 -14.31
CA ASP A 41 -14.82 -4.97 -13.39
C ASP A 41 -15.36 -3.56 -13.10
N GLN A 42 -15.26 -2.63 -14.06
CA GLN A 42 -15.75 -1.25 -13.88
C GLN A 42 -17.29 -1.19 -13.86
N LYS A 43 -17.95 -2.04 -14.64
CA LYS A 43 -19.41 -2.19 -14.67
C LYS A 43 -20.16 -0.87 -14.96
N GLY A 44 -19.61 -0.04 -15.85
CA GLY A 44 -20.19 1.26 -16.18
C GLY A 44 -20.16 2.30 -15.05
N ARG A 45 -19.54 1.99 -13.90
CA ARG A 45 -19.42 2.93 -12.77
C ARG A 45 -18.36 3.97 -13.05
N PRO A 46 -18.51 5.23 -12.58
CA PRO A 46 -17.47 6.23 -12.70
C PRO A 46 -16.23 5.81 -11.88
N THR A 47 -15.07 6.36 -12.22
CA THR A 47 -13.87 6.23 -11.38
C THR A 47 -14.05 7.00 -10.09
N PHE A 48 -13.58 6.45 -8.96
CA PHE A 48 -13.65 7.14 -7.68
C PHE A 48 -12.80 8.41 -7.68
N TYR A 49 -11.60 8.31 -8.22
CA TYR A 49 -10.71 9.45 -8.42
C TYR A 49 -10.82 9.96 -9.86
N PRO A 50 -10.81 11.28 -10.09
CA PRO A 50 -10.94 11.86 -11.44
C PRO A 50 -9.64 11.69 -12.23
N PHE A 51 -9.68 10.90 -13.31
CA PHE A 51 -8.57 10.81 -14.26
C PHE A 51 -8.59 11.96 -15.27
N PRO A 52 -7.43 12.35 -15.84
CA PRO A 52 -7.37 13.33 -16.94
C PRO A 52 -8.25 12.91 -18.13
N LYS A 53 -8.93 13.88 -18.75
CA LYS A 53 -9.92 13.61 -19.82
C LYS A 53 -9.33 13.00 -21.09
N ASP A 54 -8.05 13.20 -21.31
CA ASP A 54 -7.29 12.69 -22.47
C ASP A 54 -6.72 11.29 -22.22
N VAL A 55 -6.95 10.70 -21.04
CA VAL A 55 -6.64 9.30 -20.75
C VAL A 55 -7.80 8.43 -21.22
N ARG A 56 -7.52 7.49 -22.11
CA ARG A 56 -8.52 6.55 -22.61
C ARG A 56 -8.77 5.45 -21.60
N MET A 57 -10.03 5.26 -21.23
CA MET A 57 -10.49 4.22 -20.33
C MET A 57 -11.24 3.15 -21.09
N ILE A 58 -10.86 1.87 -20.94
CA ILE A 58 -11.49 0.74 -21.62
C ILE A 58 -11.83 -0.33 -20.60
N ASP A 59 -13.11 -0.62 -20.40
CA ASP A 59 -13.54 -1.77 -19.59
C ASP A 59 -13.78 -2.99 -20.48
N LEU A 60 -13.14 -4.11 -20.15
CA LEU A 60 -13.31 -5.38 -20.85
C LEU A 60 -14.58 -6.13 -20.45
N ASP A 61 -15.29 -5.64 -19.44
CA ASP A 61 -16.56 -6.20 -18.95
C ASP A 61 -16.47 -7.72 -18.68
N ILE A 62 -15.46 -8.12 -17.94
CA ILE A 62 -15.24 -9.51 -17.54
C ILE A 62 -16.04 -9.83 -16.27
N ASN A 63 -16.06 -8.90 -15.32
CA ASN A 63 -16.86 -8.93 -14.09
C ASN A 63 -16.59 -10.14 -13.20
N TYR A 64 -15.31 -10.37 -12.86
CA TYR A 64 -14.91 -11.46 -11.95
C TYR A 64 -15.66 -11.42 -10.62
N SER A 65 -15.94 -10.24 -10.10
CA SER A 65 -16.62 -10.02 -8.83
C SER A 65 -18.02 -10.60 -8.75
N ASP A 66 -18.72 -10.84 -9.89
CA ASP A 66 -20.06 -11.43 -9.91
C ASP A 66 -20.09 -12.88 -9.39
N ASP A 67 -18.95 -13.55 -9.41
CA ASP A 67 -18.86 -14.93 -8.94
C ASP A 67 -18.62 -15.05 -7.43
N ASN A 68 -18.44 -13.93 -6.71
CA ASN A 68 -18.14 -13.96 -5.27
C ASN A 68 -19.25 -14.56 -4.40
N ILE A 69 -20.49 -14.53 -4.87
CA ILE A 69 -21.67 -15.07 -4.16
C ILE A 69 -22.00 -16.52 -4.54
N LYS A 70 -21.27 -17.12 -5.49
CA LYS A 70 -21.55 -18.46 -6.02
C LYS A 70 -20.91 -19.54 -5.18
N SER A 71 -21.36 -20.79 -5.37
CA SER A 71 -20.76 -21.99 -4.76
C SER A 71 -19.29 -22.18 -5.20
N PRO A 72 -18.46 -22.91 -4.44
CA PRO A 72 -17.05 -23.14 -4.77
C PRO A 72 -16.82 -23.73 -6.17
N VAL A 73 -17.66 -24.68 -6.60
CA VAL A 73 -17.54 -25.33 -7.92
C VAL A 73 -17.89 -24.33 -9.03
N GLU A 74 -18.99 -23.60 -8.86
CA GLU A 74 -19.41 -22.56 -9.81
C GLU A 74 -18.39 -21.42 -9.90
N LYS A 75 -17.74 -21.04 -8.78
CA LYS A 75 -16.63 -20.08 -8.77
C LYS A 75 -15.49 -20.53 -9.66
N ILE A 76 -15.06 -21.79 -9.54
CA ILE A 76 -13.96 -22.33 -10.35
C ILE A 76 -14.33 -22.36 -11.83
N ALA A 77 -15.51 -22.89 -12.18
CA ALA A 77 -15.99 -22.94 -13.56
C ALA A 77 -16.17 -21.53 -14.16
N GLY A 78 -16.77 -20.62 -13.39
CA GLY A 78 -16.93 -19.21 -13.74
C GLY A 78 -15.60 -18.52 -13.97
N TYR A 79 -14.65 -18.70 -13.07
CA TYR A 79 -13.31 -18.16 -13.20
C TYR A 79 -12.60 -18.63 -14.49
N LEU A 80 -12.64 -19.93 -14.79
CA LEU A 80 -11.99 -20.48 -15.97
C LEU A 80 -12.62 -19.91 -17.27
N ARG A 81 -13.97 -19.78 -17.31
CA ARG A 81 -14.68 -19.18 -18.45
C ARG A 81 -14.33 -17.71 -18.62
N LYS A 82 -14.38 -16.93 -17.51
CA LYS A 82 -14.06 -15.49 -17.50
C LYS A 82 -12.58 -15.26 -17.85
N ARG A 83 -11.68 -16.10 -17.38
CA ARG A 83 -10.26 -16.02 -17.72
C ARG A 83 -10.03 -16.24 -19.23
N ARG A 84 -10.78 -17.16 -19.87
CA ARG A 84 -10.70 -17.34 -21.34
C ARG A 84 -11.24 -16.11 -22.08
N LYS A 85 -12.40 -15.56 -21.66
CA LYS A 85 -12.97 -14.32 -22.19
C LYS A 85 -11.97 -13.18 -22.06
N HIS A 86 -11.40 -12.99 -20.87
CA HIS A 86 -10.41 -11.96 -20.56
C HIS A 86 -9.19 -12.07 -21.47
N ARG A 87 -8.57 -13.26 -21.55
CA ARG A 87 -7.42 -13.49 -22.43
C ARG A 87 -7.73 -13.13 -23.88
N LYS A 88 -8.87 -13.54 -24.40
CA LYS A 88 -9.29 -13.24 -25.80
C LYS A 88 -9.48 -11.73 -26.00
N ALA A 89 -10.22 -11.08 -25.13
CA ALA A 89 -10.52 -9.65 -25.21
C ALA A 89 -9.24 -8.80 -25.09
N LEU A 90 -8.41 -9.09 -24.07
CA LEU A 90 -7.16 -8.36 -23.86
C LEU A 90 -6.17 -8.59 -25.02
N THR A 91 -6.07 -9.82 -25.55
CA THR A 91 -5.20 -10.09 -26.72
C THR A 91 -5.61 -9.25 -27.93
N ALA A 92 -6.91 -9.23 -28.25
CA ALA A 92 -7.42 -8.45 -29.37
C ALA A 92 -7.19 -6.93 -29.17
N LEU A 93 -7.39 -6.46 -27.94
CA LEU A 93 -7.12 -5.06 -27.59
C LEU A 93 -5.64 -4.71 -27.77
N LEU A 94 -4.72 -5.49 -27.19
CA LEU A 94 -3.29 -5.21 -27.26
C LEU A 94 -2.76 -5.25 -28.71
N GLN A 95 -3.21 -6.20 -29.52
CA GLN A 95 -2.87 -6.28 -30.94
C GLN A 95 -3.37 -5.07 -31.75
N LYS A 96 -4.54 -4.52 -31.38
CA LYS A 96 -5.09 -3.31 -31.99
C LYS A 96 -4.34 -2.06 -31.56
N GLU A 97 -4.07 -1.94 -30.25
CA GLU A 97 -3.48 -0.73 -29.65
C GLU A 97 -1.99 -0.57 -29.96
N LYS A 98 -1.26 -1.67 -30.18
CA LYS A 98 0.19 -1.67 -30.50
C LYS A 98 0.98 -0.78 -29.53
N ALA A 99 0.74 -0.98 -28.23
CA ALA A 99 1.44 -0.23 -27.19
C ALA A 99 2.93 -0.62 -27.13
N ASP A 100 3.77 0.29 -26.69
CA ASP A 100 5.18 0.03 -26.43
C ASP A 100 5.34 -0.81 -25.15
N ILE A 101 4.59 -0.46 -24.11
CA ILE A 101 4.65 -1.12 -22.80
C ILE A 101 3.25 -1.37 -22.25
N VAL A 102 3.07 -2.55 -21.66
CA VAL A 102 1.86 -2.92 -20.91
C VAL A 102 2.25 -3.22 -19.46
N VAL A 103 1.68 -2.46 -18.54
CA VAL A 103 1.88 -2.61 -17.09
C VAL A 103 0.66 -3.31 -16.50
N SER A 104 0.89 -4.49 -15.90
CA SER A 104 -0.13 -5.22 -15.13
C SER A 104 0.03 -4.87 -13.65
N LEU A 105 -1.03 -4.34 -13.03
CA LEU A 105 -1.06 -4.07 -11.60
C LEU A 105 -1.55 -5.26 -10.76
N TYR A 106 -1.50 -6.47 -11.35
CA TYR A 106 -1.85 -7.73 -10.70
C TYR A 106 -3.32 -7.73 -10.12
N PRO A 107 -4.11 -8.79 -10.10
CA PRO A 107 -3.70 -10.20 -10.27
C PRO A 107 -4.27 -10.91 -11.51
N SER A 108 -5.33 -10.38 -12.17
CA SER A 108 -6.20 -11.21 -13.06
C SER A 108 -5.52 -11.66 -14.34
N GLU A 109 -4.83 -10.74 -15.01
CA GLU A 109 -4.17 -10.96 -16.31
C GLU A 109 -2.74 -11.49 -16.17
N SER A 110 -2.09 -11.34 -15.03
CA SER A 110 -0.68 -11.66 -14.79
C SER A 110 -0.31 -13.07 -15.28
N SER A 111 -1.22 -14.04 -15.12
CA SER A 111 -0.99 -15.44 -15.49
C SER A 111 -0.91 -15.71 -17.00
N PHE A 112 -1.37 -14.82 -17.85
CA PHE A 112 -1.40 -15.03 -19.32
C PHE A 112 -0.84 -13.86 -20.15
N ILE A 113 -0.77 -12.65 -19.57
CA ILE A 113 -0.31 -11.46 -20.32
C ILE A 113 1.10 -11.61 -20.90
N PRO A 114 2.09 -12.26 -20.23
CA PRO A 114 3.41 -12.45 -20.82
C PRO A 114 3.41 -13.33 -22.08
N SER A 115 2.33 -14.11 -22.29
CA SER A 115 2.21 -14.98 -23.47
C SER A 115 1.57 -14.28 -24.68
N ILE A 116 1.09 -13.05 -24.54
CA ILE A 116 0.47 -12.28 -25.62
C ILE A 116 1.58 -11.65 -26.45
N LYS A 117 1.65 -12.07 -27.72
CA LYS A 117 2.61 -11.56 -28.70
C LYS A 117 1.99 -10.40 -29.50
N ASP A 118 2.15 -9.19 -29.01
CA ASP A 118 1.64 -7.95 -29.60
C ASP A 118 2.76 -6.92 -29.87
N GLY A 119 4.01 -7.30 -29.54
CA GLY A 119 5.20 -6.44 -29.69
C GLY A 119 5.54 -5.60 -28.46
N SER A 120 4.61 -5.42 -27.51
CA SER A 120 4.86 -4.61 -26.32
C SER A 120 5.70 -5.31 -25.27
N LYS A 121 6.47 -4.55 -24.51
CA LYS A 121 7.12 -5.00 -23.27
C LYS A 121 6.11 -5.19 -22.14
N LYS A 122 6.30 -6.20 -21.33
CA LYS A 122 5.40 -6.56 -20.24
C LYS A 122 6.04 -6.26 -18.88
N VAL A 123 5.44 -5.36 -18.13
CA VAL A 123 5.85 -4.99 -16.78
C VAL A 123 4.80 -5.51 -15.81
N LEU A 124 5.24 -6.17 -14.74
CA LEU A 124 4.38 -6.52 -13.60
C LEU A 124 4.71 -5.58 -12.44
N GLU A 125 3.73 -4.89 -11.92
CA GLU A 125 3.84 -4.06 -10.72
C GLU A 125 3.07 -4.72 -9.57
N LEU A 126 3.76 -5.08 -8.48
CA LEU A 126 3.17 -5.76 -7.34
C LEU A 126 3.03 -4.81 -6.15
N HIS A 127 1.77 -4.53 -5.75
CA HIS A 127 1.45 -3.66 -4.62
C HIS A 127 1.28 -4.40 -3.28
N PHE A 128 1.55 -5.68 -3.26
CA PHE A 128 1.52 -6.55 -2.08
C PHE A 128 2.92 -7.14 -1.89
N ASN A 129 3.24 -7.64 -0.70
CA ASN A 129 4.47 -8.40 -0.52
C ASN A 129 4.34 -9.84 -1.04
N LYS A 130 5.45 -10.52 -1.24
CA LYS A 130 5.51 -11.92 -1.72
C LYS A 130 4.59 -12.86 -0.97
N PHE A 131 4.44 -12.66 0.32
CA PHE A 131 3.71 -13.58 1.20
C PHE A 131 2.25 -13.20 1.45
N PHE A 132 1.69 -12.28 0.69
CA PHE A 132 0.35 -11.74 0.94
C PHE A 132 -0.75 -12.81 1.05
N ARG A 133 -0.61 -13.97 0.38
CA ARG A 133 -1.55 -15.09 0.52
C ARG A 133 -1.33 -15.89 1.80
N LEU A 134 -0.10 -15.98 2.29
CA LEU A 134 0.29 -16.77 3.45
C LEU A 134 0.02 -16.06 4.78
N GLN A 135 -0.20 -14.76 4.76
CA GLN A 135 -0.39 -13.94 5.95
C GLN A 135 -1.64 -14.29 6.76
N TYR A 136 -2.68 -14.82 6.10
CA TYR A 136 -3.90 -15.28 6.78
C TYR A 136 -3.69 -16.60 7.53
N ASN A 137 -2.51 -17.20 7.47
CA ASN A 137 -2.11 -18.43 8.18
C ASN A 137 -3.17 -19.56 8.06
N ARG A 138 -3.77 -19.68 6.88
CA ARG A 138 -4.79 -20.70 6.60
C ARG A 138 -4.18 -22.09 6.72
N LYS A 139 -4.86 -23.00 7.46
CA LYS A 139 -4.40 -24.38 7.68
C LYS A 139 -5.05 -25.34 6.69
N GLY A 140 -4.52 -26.57 6.61
CA GLY A 140 -5.07 -27.65 5.77
C GLY A 140 -4.95 -27.38 4.28
N LEU A 141 -5.94 -27.83 3.50
CA LEU A 141 -5.94 -27.74 2.04
C LEU A 141 -5.79 -26.31 1.52
N LEU A 142 -6.43 -25.34 2.17
CA LEU A 142 -6.35 -23.94 1.76
C LEU A 142 -4.93 -23.38 1.94
N GLY A 143 -4.26 -23.71 3.04
CA GLY A 143 -2.86 -23.30 3.25
C GLY A 143 -1.92 -23.94 2.22
N TRP A 144 -2.16 -25.20 1.86
CA TRP A 144 -1.39 -25.88 0.81
C TRP A 144 -1.59 -25.19 -0.57
N ILE A 145 -2.82 -24.80 -0.90
CA ILE A 145 -3.13 -24.05 -2.13
C ILE A 145 -2.41 -22.69 -2.13
N ASP A 146 -2.38 -21.99 -0.99
CA ASP A 146 -1.70 -20.71 -0.90
C ASP A 146 -0.18 -20.83 -1.10
N CYS A 147 0.44 -21.84 -0.51
CA CYS A 147 1.86 -22.16 -0.73
C CYS A 147 2.15 -22.51 -2.19
N TRP A 148 1.30 -23.34 -2.80
CA TRP A 148 1.44 -23.73 -4.20
C TRP A 148 1.29 -22.53 -5.15
N ARG A 149 0.31 -21.65 -4.91
CA ARG A 149 0.12 -20.41 -5.67
C ARG A 149 1.32 -19.48 -5.54
N THR A 150 1.85 -19.30 -4.34
CA THR A 150 3.05 -18.47 -4.12
C THR A 150 4.25 -18.99 -4.90
N ARG A 151 4.45 -20.32 -4.96
CA ARG A 151 5.48 -20.93 -5.81
C ARG A 151 5.21 -20.75 -7.31
N GLN A 152 3.93 -20.72 -7.72
CA GLN A 152 3.58 -20.40 -9.12
C GLN A 152 3.92 -18.95 -9.47
N ASP A 153 3.70 -18.02 -8.54
CA ASP A 153 4.05 -16.62 -8.75
C ASP A 153 5.56 -16.44 -8.97
N GLU A 154 6.42 -17.19 -8.27
CA GLU A 154 7.88 -17.18 -8.47
C GLU A 154 8.30 -17.56 -9.92
N ARG A 155 7.56 -18.48 -10.53
CA ARG A 155 7.78 -18.85 -11.95
C ARG A 155 7.19 -17.84 -12.92
N LEU A 156 6.09 -17.21 -12.49
CA LEU A 156 5.35 -16.26 -13.31
C LEU A 156 6.12 -14.95 -13.48
N VAL A 157 6.64 -14.38 -12.41
CA VAL A 157 7.33 -13.09 -12.43
C VAL A 157 8.56 -13.10 -13.35
N ARG A 158 9.20 -14.25 -13.52
CA ARG A 158 10.34 -14.44 -14.46
C ARG A 158 9.97 -14.29 -15.94
N LYS A 159 8.68 -14.31 -16.27
CA LYS A 159 8.19 -14.23 -17.67
C LYS A 159 7.94 -12.80 -18.15
N PHE A 160 8.01 -11.84 -17.24
CA PHE A 160 7.87 -10.42 -17.55
C PHE A 160 9.23 -9.82 -17.95
N ASP A 161 9.21 -8.79 -18.79
CA ASP A 161 10.41 -8.03 -19.13
C ASP A 161 10.95 -7.31 -17.88
N LYS A 162 10.06 -6.76 -17.05
CA LYS A 162 10.38 -6.19 -15.74
C LYS A 162 9.32 -6.57 -14.70
N PHE A 163 9.79 -6.80 -13.48
CA PHE A 163 8.98 -7.07 -12.32
C PHE A 163 9.30 -6.05 -11.23
N VAL A 164 8.32 -5.21 -10.89
CA VAL A 164 8.48 -4.10 -9.93
C VAL A 164 7.87 -4.48 -8.60
N VAL A 165 8.66 -4.35 -7.53
CA VAL A 165 8.26 -4.47 -6.13
C VAL A 165 8.51 -3.14 -5.41
N LEU A 166 7.90 -2.94 -4.24
CA LEU A 166 7.87 -1.64 -3.58
C LEU A 166 8.99 -1.43 -2.57
N THR A 167 9.64 -2.52 -2.09
CA THR A 167 10.62 -2.46 -1.01
C THR A 167 11.84 -3.33 -1.31
N GLN A 168 13.01 -2.98 -0.75
CA GLN A 168 14.21 -3.81 -0.84
C GLN A 168 14.04 -5.12 -0.06
N GLU A 169 13.30 -5.07 1.05
CA GLU A 169 12.97 -6.26 1.83
C GLU A 169 12.18 -7.26 0.98
N ASP A 170 11.13 -6.83 0.27
CA ASP A 170 10.35 -7.72 -0.61
C ASP A 170 11.21 -8.26 -1.76
N ARG A 171 12.06 -7.43 -2.37
CA ARG A 171 13.05 -7.89 -3.35
C ARG A 171 13.89 -9.04 -2.80
N GLY A 172 14.37 -8.92 -1.55
CA GLY A 172 15.13 -9.97 -0.87
C GLY A 172 14.36 -11.29 -0.77
N TYR A 173 13.06 -11.23 -0.51
CA TYR A 173 12.21 -12.43 -0.46
C TYR A 173 12.05 -13.12 -1.81
N TRP A 174 12.03 -12.38 -2.92
CA TRP A 174 11.95 -12.94 -4.27
C TRP A 174 13.26 -13.58 -4.72
N GLY A 175 14.38 -13.28 -4.04
CA GLY A 175 15.72 -13.75 -4.40
C GLY A 175 16.27 -13.07 -5.65
N GLU A 176 17.31 -13.65 -6.21
CA GLU A 176 17.95 -13.11 -7.39
C GLU A 176 17.12 -13.34 -8.67
N LEU A 177 16.48 -12.29 -9.14
CA LEU A 177 15.76 -12.23 -10.39
C LEU A 177 16.40 -11.17 -11.28
N PRO A 178 16.77 -11.50 -12.55
CA PRO A 178 17.44 -10.55 -13.45
C PRO A 178 16.52 -9.38 -13.87
N ASN A 179 15.21 -9.55 -13.72
CA ASN A 179 14.20 -8.60 -14.16
C ASN A 179 13.50 -7.86 -13.01
N ILE A 180 13.95 -8.03 -11.75
CA ILE A 180 13.33 -7.38 -10.60
C ILE A 180 13.88 -5.97 -10.39
N GLU A 181 12.98 -5.02 -10.17
CA GLU A 181 13.28 -3.63 -9.85
C GLU A 181 12.54 -3.22 -8.58
N VAL A 182 13.12 -2.29 -7.82
CA VAL A 182 12.47 -1.72 -6.65
C VAL A 182 12.08 -0.28 -6.96
N ILE A 183 10.79 -0.04 -7.12
CA ILE A 183 10.25 1.32 -7.29
C ILE A 183 9.13 1.49 -6.28
N PRO A 184 9.34 2.27 -5.20
CA PRO A 184 8.33 2.49 -4.17
C PRO A 184 7.16 3.32 -4.68
N ASN A 185 6.08 3.36 -3.91
CA ASN A 185 5.03 4.34 -4.15
C ASN A 185 5.50 5.74 -3.74
N ALA A 186 5.06 6.75 -4.49
CA ALA A 186 5.35 8.15 -4.17
C ALA A 186 4.54 8.62 -2.96
N ALA A 187 5.17 9.39 -2.08
CA ALA A 187 4.48 10.10 -1.02
C ALA A 187 3.55 11.16 -1.62
N MET A 188 2.33 11.23 -1.11
CA MET A 188 1.50 12.41 -1.32
C MET A 188 1.99 13.50 -0.37
N LEU A 189 2.48 14.60 -0.91
CA LEU A 189 2.70 15.80 -0.12
C LEU A 189 1.33 16.37 0.28
N LEU A 190 1.07 16.43 1.58
CA LEU A 190 -0.21 16.90 2.15
C LEU A 190 -0.20 18.44 2.33
N GLY A 191 0.29 19.16 1.32
CA GLY A 191 0.47 20.60 1.36
C GLY A 191 1.57 21.02 2.35
N ASP A 192 1.38 22.18 2.99
CA ASP A 192 2.31 22.71 4.00
C ASP A 192 2.08 22.15 5.40
N ALA A 193 1.40 21.00 5.53
CA ALA A 193 1.15 20.39 6.82
C ALA A 193 2.47 19.99 7.48
N TYR A 194 2.74 20.58 8.64
CA TYR A 194 3.95 20.33 9.43
C TYR A 194 3.63 20.28 10.91
N SER A 195 4.19 19.32 11.61
CA SER A 195 4.13 19.23 13.06
C SER A 195 5.45 19.65 13.69
N ASP A 196 5.38 20.48 14.72
CA ASP A 196 6.50 20.78 15.61
C ASP A 196 6.69 19.73 16.71
N VAL A 197 5.83 18.73 16.70
CA VAL A 197 5.77 17.58 17.61
C VAL A 197 5.66 17.95 19.10
N SER A 198 5.20 19.16 19.42
CA SER A 198 5.10 19.67 20.79
C SER A 198 3.86 19.18 21.51
N CYS A 199 2.80 18.82 20.79
CA CYS A 199 1.51 18.42 21.38
C CYS A 199 1.58 17.01 22.01
N LYS A 200 0.69 16.74 22.96
CA LYS A 200 0.59 15.45 23.65
C LYS A 200 -0.42 14.54 22.96
N ARG A 201 -0.19 14.27 21.67
CA ARG A 201 -1.11 13.50 20.84
C ARG A 201 -0.36 12.53 19.94
N ILE A 202 -0.76 11.28 19.98
CA ILE A 202 -0.30 10.19 19.13
C ILE A 202 -1.36 9.90 18.09
N ILE A 203 -0.97 9.65 16.86
CA ILE A 203 -1.90 9.30 15.78
C ILE A 203 -1.59 7.92 15.22
N ALA A 204 -2.64 7.18 14.87
CA ALA A 204 -2.59 5.97 14.08
C ALA A 204 -3.63 6.06 12.96
N VAL A 205 -3.30 5.62 11.74
CA VAL A 205 -4.16 5.78 10.56
C VAL A 205 -4.20 4.50 9.75
N GLY A 206 -5.41 4.04 9.41
CA GLY A 206 -5.57 2.86 8.56
C GLY A 206 -6.94 2.24 8.63
N ARG A 207 -7.12 1.13 7.88
CA ARG A 207 -8.34 0.34 7.97
C ARG A 207 -8.43 -0.33 9.34
N LEU A 208 -9.62 -0.38 9.91
CA LEU A 208 -9.87 -1.05 11.18
C LEU A 208 -10.10 -2.54 10.90
N ASP A 209 -9.02 -3.28 10.67
CA ASP A 209 -9.03 -4.69 10.29
C ASP A 209 -7.81 -5.44 10.86
N TYR A 210 -7.77 -6.75 10.63
CA TYR A 210 -6.68 -7.62 11.06
C TYR A 210 -5.30 -7.13 10.56
N GLN A 211 -5.22 -6.60 9.34
CA GLN A 211 -3.94 -6.17 8.77
C GLN A 211 -3.28 -5.07 9.58
N LYS A 212 -4.05 -4.05 9.96
CA LYS A 212 -3.56 -2.89 10.72
C LYS A 212 -3.39 -3.17 12.22
N SER A 213 -4.13 -4.14 12.74
CA SER A 213 -3.97 -4.68 14.10
C SER A 213 -3.91 -3.60 15.19
N PHE A 214 -4.90 -2.70 15.19
CA PHE A 214 -5.00 -1.65 16.20
C PHE A 214 -5.39 -2.18 17.60
N ASP A 215 -5.82 -3.44 17.70
CA ASP A 215 -5.95 -4.16 18.97
C ASP A 215 -4.62 -4.17 19.74
N ARG A 216 -3.50 -4.49 19.03
CA ARG A 216 -2.15 -4.47 19.60
C ARG A 216 -1.73 -3.07 20.05
N LEU A 217 -2.16 -2.02 19.33
CA LEU A 217 -1.91 -0.64 19.72
C LEU A 217 -2.70 -0.24 20.95
N VAL A 218 -3.98 -0.62 21.05
CA VAL A 218 -4.81 -0.36 22.25
C VAL A 218 -4.23 -1.06 23.47
N GLU A 219 -3.71 -2.30 23.32
CA GLU A 219 -3.01 -3.00 24.40
C GLU A 219 -1.74 -2.24 24.84
N ALA A 220 -0.91 -1.82 23.88
CA ALA A 220 0.29 -1.02 24.20
C ALA A 220 -0.08 0.31 24.85
N TRP A 221 -1.17 0.95 24.42
CA TRP A 221 -1.66 2.18 25.03
C TRP A 221 -2.15 1.98 26.46
N ALA A 222 -2.77 0.83 26.76
CA ALA A 222 -3.15 0.47 28.12
C ALA A 222 -1.92 0.37 29.05
N TRP A 223 -0.79 -0.13 28.56
CA TRP A 223 0.48 -0.11 29.30
C TRP A 223 0.99 1.31 29.55
N VAL A 224 0.96 2.18 28.55
CA VAL A 224 1.36 3.59 28.69
C VAL A 224 0.56 4.27 29.79
N GLN A 225 -0.76 4.08 29.79
CA GLN A 225 -1.68 4.75 30.73
C GLN A 225 -1.60 4.24 32.19
N GLN A 226 -0.88 3.14 32.45
CA GLN A 226 -0.54 2.73 33.83
C GLN A 226 0.49 3.68 34.47
N THR A 227 1.16 4.51 33.70
CA THR A 227 2.13 5.48 34.17
C THR A 227 1.47 6.85 34.28
N PRO A 228 1.21 7.37 35.49
CA PRO A 228 0.46 8.64 35.69
C PRO A 228 1.05 9.85 34.98
N LYS A 229 2.36 9.85 34.71
CA LYS A 229 3.08 10.90 34.01
C LYS A 229 2.55 11.13 32.58
N PHE A 230 1.91 10.12 31.97
CA PHE A 230 1.42 10.17 30.60
C PHE A 230 -0.10 10.25 30.49
N SER A 231 -0.80 10.47 31.62
CA SER A 231 -2.27 10.51 31.66
C SER A 231 -2.92 11.62 30.84
N ASP A 232 -2.17 12.66 30.48
CA ASP A 232 -2.63 13.79 29.66
C ASP A 232 -2.33 13.63 28.15
N TRP A 233 -1.73 12.49 27.76
CA TRP A 233 -1.53 12.17 26.37
C TRP A 233 -2.77 11.50 25.75
N GLN A 234 -2.96 11.72 24.45
CA GLN A 234 -4.09 11.21 23.69
C GLN A 234 -3.63 10.30 22.55
N LEU A 235 -4.38 9.22 22.33
CA LEU A 235 -4.23 8.34 21.16
C LEU A 235 -5.44 8.48 20.26
N ASP A 236 -5.25 8.96 19.04
CA ASP A 236 -6.28 9.06 18.01
C ASP A 236 -6.06 8.05 16.90
N ILE A 237 -7.00 7.14 16.71
CA ILE A 237 -7.01 6.15 15.64
C ILE A 237 -8.00 6.59 14.57
N PHE A 238 -7.51 6.93 13.37
CA PHE A 238 -8.34 7.34 12.23
C PHE A 238 -8.54 6.19 11.25
N GLY A 239 -9.80 5.81 11.03
CA GLY A 239 -10.11 4.75 10.09
C GLY A 239 -11.55 4.28 10.09
N GLN A 240 -11.80 3.29 9.26
CA GLN A 240 -13.05 2.54 9.22
C GLN A 240 -12.77 1.07 8.88
N GLY A 241 -13.63 0.18 9.30
CA GLY A 241 -13.48 -1.25 9.04
C GLY A 241 -14.30 -2.10 10.00
N GLU A 242 -14.25 -3.42 9.80
CA GLU A 242 -15.03 -4.40 10.55
C GLU A 242 -14.68 -4.47 12.06
N TRP A 243 -13.49 -3.99 12.44
CA TRP A 243 -13.03 -3.99 13.83
C TRP A 243 -13.43 -2.76 14.64
N GLN A 244 -14.21 -1.83 14.07
CA GLN A 244 -14.57 -0.58 14.76
C GLN A 244 -15.22 -0.83 16.12
N GLU A 245 -16.26 -1.66 16.15
CA GLU A 245 -16.98 -1.97 17.41
C GLU A 245 -16.11 -2.76 18.40
N MET A 246 -15.26 -3.64 17.90
CA MET A 246 -14.33 -4.41 18.74
C MET A 246 -13.32 -3.48 19.41
N LEU A 247 -12.72 -2.55 18.68
CA LEU A 247 -11.76 -1.58 19.22
C LEU A 247 -12.41 -0.64 20.25
N GLN A 248 -13.63 -0.17 19.99
CA GLN A 248 -14.37 0.64 20.95
C GLN A 248 -14.62 -0.10 22.27
N ARG A 249 -15.05 -1.37 22.19
CA ARG A 249 -15.21 -2.23 23.40
C ARG A 249 -13.90 -2.42 24.15
N MET A 250 -12.79 -2.69 23.46
CA MET A 250 -11.47 -2.82 24.10
C MET A 250 -11.08 -1.54 24.86
N ILE A 251 -11.27 -0.36 24.25
CA ILE A 251 -11.01 0.93 24.88
C ILE A 251 -11.84 1.09 26.17
N GLU A 252 -13.11 0.68 26.16
CA GLU A 252 -13.99 0.72 27.32
C GLU A 252 -13.55 -0.24 28.43
N GLU A 253 -13.31 -1.51 28.07
CA GLU A 253 -12.86 -2.56 28.99
C GLU A 253 -11.53 -2.23 29.68
N ARG A 254 -10.62 -1.56 28.93
CA ARG A 254 -9.33 -1.08 29.43
C ARG A 254 -9.40 0.27 30.14
N LYS A 255 -10.60 0.88 30.26
CA LYS A 255 -10.82 2.20 30.90
C LYS A 255 -10.03 3.34 30.24
N LEU A 256 -9.91 3.32 28.92
CA LEU A 256 -9.12 4.28 28.15
C LEU A 256 -9.97 5.36 27.44
N ARG A 257 -11.27 5.47 27.74
CA ARG A 257 -12.21 6.38 27.04
C ARG A 257 -11.77 7.85 27.03
N GLU A 258 -11.06 8.26 28.07
CA GLU A 258 -10.60 9.65 28.22
C GLU A 258 -9.32 9.94 27.40
N THR A 259 -8.60 8.89 26.94
CA THR A 259 -7.28 9.03 26.34
C THR A 259 -7.10 8.30 25.01
N ALA A 260 -8.08 7.49 24.57
CA ALA A 260 -8.01 6.77 23.30
C ALA A 260 -9.32 6.89 22.51
N HIS A 261 -9.23 7.32 21.25
CA HIS A 261 -10.40 7.61 20.40
C HIS A 261 -10.30 6.93 19.05
N VAL A 262 -11.41 6.31 18.61
CA VAL A 262 -11.57 5.79 17.25
C VAL A 262 -12.35 6.80 16.43
N ASN A 263 -11.66 7.44 15.49
CA ASN A 263 -12.18 8.52 14.66
C ASN A 263 -12.52 8.02 13.25
N ARG A 264 -13.50 8.65 12.60
CA ARG A 264 -13.82 8.38 11.19
C ARG A 264 -12.69 8.84 10.27
N PRO A 265 -12.55 8.25 9.06
CA PRO A 265 -11.62 8.76 8.06
C PRO A 265 -11.89 10.23 7.74
N THR A 266 -10.81 10.98 7.52
CA THR A 266 -10.90 12.40 7.15
C THR A 266 -10.15 12.68 5.86
N SER A 267 -10.68 13.59 5.03
CA SER A 267 -9.98 14.13 3.86
C SER A 267 -8.88 15.14 4.24
N GLN A 268 -8.84 15.58 5.50
CA GLN A 268 -7.87 16.55 6.00
C GLN A 268 -6.80 15.91 6.89
N ILE A 269 -6.40 14.70 6.56
CA ILE A 269 -5.44 13.92 7.37
C ILE A 269 -4.12 14.67 7.61
N GLY A 270 -3.68 15.50 6.68
CA GLY A 270 -2.49 16.35 6.86
C GLY A 270 -2.61 17.29 8.07
N LYS A 271 -3.80 17.84 8.33
CA LYS A 271 -4.04 18.67 9.53
C LYS A 271 -3.98 17.84 10.81
N GLU A 272 -4.41 16.58 10.75
CA GLU A 272 -4.33 15.68 11.89
C GLU A 272 -2.88 15.27 12.18
N TYR A 273 -2.07 15.02 11.13
CA TYR A 273 -0.63 14.85 11.31
C TYR A 273 0.04 16.09 11.91
N ALA A 274 -0.28 17.28 11.41
CA ALA A 274 0.28 18.53 11.92
C ALA A 274 -0.04 18.81 13.40
N ARG A 275 -1.11 18.20 13.94
CA ARG A 275 -1.54 18.31 15.33
C ARG A 275 -1.13 17.09 16.17
N SER A 276 -0.22 16.28 15.69
CA SER A 276 0.24 15.07 16.37
C SER A 276 1.74 15.14 16.62
N SER A 277 2.25 14.36 17.57
CA SER A 277 3.67 14.32 17.95
C SER A 277 4.41 13.12 17.40
N MET A 278 3.71 12.05 17.08
CA MET A 278 4.25 10.85 16.47
C MET A 278 3.15 10.03 15.80
N LEU A 279 3.51 9.25 14.79
CA LEU A 279 2.68 8.18 14.24
C LEU A 279 3.07 6.85 14.89
N VAL A 280 2.08 6.01 15.22
CA VAL A 280 2.33 4.63 15.67
C VAL A 280 1.71 3.63 14.70
N MET A 281 2.46 2.59 14.36
CA MET A 281 2.02 1.51 13.47
C MET A 281 2.16 0.15 14.13
N SER A 282 1.04 -0.57 14.19
CA SER A 282 0.93 -1.90 14.81
C SER A 282 0.62 -3.02 13.81
N SER A 283 0.72 -2.76 12.50
CA SER A 283 0.32 -3.67 11.43
C SER A 283 0.99 -5.04 11.55
N HIS A 284 0.29 -6.08 11.08
CA HIS A 284 0.89 -7.41 10.89
C HIS A 284 1.74 -7.47 9.62
N TYR A 285 1.36 -6.72 8.59
CA TYR A 285 2.03 -6.68 7.30
C TYR A 285 1.53 -5.52 6.45
N GLU A 286 2.36 -5.09 5.51
CA GLU A 286 2.01 -4.11 4.47
C GLU A 286 2.56 -4.56 3.10
N GLY A 287 2.08 -3.92 2.03
CA GLY A 287 2.78 -3.93 0.76
C GLY A 287 3.80 -2.78 0.73
N PHE A 288 3.32 -1.60 1.12
CA PHE A 288 4.11 -0.39 1.32
C PHE A 288 3.33 0.58 2.22
N PRO A 289 3.86 1.00 3.35
CA PRO A 289 3.11 1.75 4.35
C PRO A 289 3.01 3.25 4.02
N MET A 290 2.11 3.63 3.11
CA MET A 290 1.92 5.01 2.66
C MET A 290 1.72 6.00 3.81
N VAL A 291 0.89 5.64 4.80
CA VAL A 291 0.61 6.49 5.97
C VAL A 291 1.86 6.82 6.77
N MET A 292 2.86 5.93 6.77
CA MET A 292 4.16 6.18 7.41
C MET A 292 4.89 7.33 6.72
N ILE A 293 5.01 7.25 5.39
CA ILE A 293 5.70 8.27 4.61
C ILE A 293 4.96 9.61 4.64
N GLU A 294 3.63 9.56 4.60
CA GLU A 294 2.78 10.76 4.71
C GLU A 294 3.00 11.47 6.04
N ALA A 295 2.99 10.73 7.15
CA ALA A 295 3.23 11.30 8.47
C ALA A 295 4.67 11.81 8.63
N MET A 296 5.66 11.05 8.16
CA MET A 296 7.07 11.48 8.18
C MET A 296 7.30 12.74 7.34
N ALA A 297 6.65 12.86 6.19
CA ALA A 297 6.70 14.08 5.37
C ALA A 297 6.14 15.30 6.14
N CYS A 298 5.18 15.10 7.03
CA CYS A 298 4.66 16.13 7.95
C CYS A 298 5.56 16.38 9.17
N GLY A 299 6.70 15.71 9.30
CA GLY A 299 7.64 15.90 10.40
C GLY A 299 7.36 15.01 11.62
N LEU A 300 6.52 13.98 11.51
CA LEU A 300 6.27 13.05 12.61
C LEU A 300 7.33 11.94 12.64
N PRO A 301 8.01 11.72 13.78
CA PRO A 301 8.72 10.47 14.00
C PRO A 301 7.72 9.31 14.05
N VAL A 302 8.17 8.12 13.64
CA VAL A 302 7.32 6.93 13.61
C VAL A 302 7.80 5.90 14.63
N VAL A 303 6.88 5.36 15.41
CA VAL A 303 7.10 4.15 16.22
C VAL A 303 6.35 3.01 15.55
N SER A 304 7.05 1.96 15.17
CA SER A 304 6.46 0.87 14.39
C SER A 304 6.95 -0.49 14.84
N PHE A 305 6.06 -1.49 14.82
CA PHE A 305 6.55 -2.85 14.75
C PHE A 305 7.38 -3.07 13.49
N ASP A 306 8.39 -3.92 13.59
CA ASP A 306 9.21 -4.41 12.49
C ASP A 306 8.49 -5.57 11.78
N TYR A 307 7.32 -5.28 11.20
CA TYR A 307 6.57 -6.24 10.40
C TYR A 307 7.14 -6.36 8.99
N LYS A 308 6.75 -7.39 8.28
CA LYS A 308 7.24 -7.67 6.91
C LYS A 308 6.81 -6.59 5.92
N CYS A 309 7.79 -6.12 5.18
CA CYS A 309 7.75 -5.16 4.08
C CYS A 309 7.34 -3.74 4.48
N GLY A 310 8.34 -2.89 4.54
CA GLY A 310 8.22 -1.45 4.63
C GLY A 310 8.94 -0.79 5.78
N PRO A 311 8.75 -1.17 7.05
CA PRO A 311 9.38 -0.42 8.15
C PRO A 311 10.89 -0.28 8.01
N LYS A 312 11.60 -1.37 7.77
CA LYS A 312 13.07 -1.37 7.61
C LYS A 312 13.58 -0.61 6.39
N ASP A 313 12.76 -0.48 5.37
CA ASP A 313 13.14 0.27 4.16
C ASP A 313 12.98 1.80 4.35
N ILE A 314 12.20 2.22 5.36
CA ILE A 314 11.80 3.61 5.57
C ILE A 314 12.37 4.17 6.87
N ILE A 315 12.31 3.37 7.96
CA ILE A 315 12.77 3.78 9.28
C ILE A 315 14.25 3.41 9.46
N GLN A 316 15.05 4.41 9.72
CA GLN A 316 16.38 4.25 10.31
C GLN A 316 16.22 4.35 11.83
N ASP A 317 16.30 3.19 12.52
CA ASP A 317 16.03 3.09 13.95
C ASP A 317 16.89 4.05 14.78
N GLY A 318 16.27 4.75 15.71
CA GLY A 318 16.90 5.77 16.55
C GLY A 318 17.18 7.10 15.84
N VAL A 319 16.95 7.23 14.52
CA VAL A 319 17.28 8.44 13.75
C VAL A 319 16.04 9.20 13.28
N ASN A 320 15.11 8.52 12.60
CA ASN A 320 13.88 9.11 12.08
C ASN A 320 12.60 8.43 12.60
N GLY A 321 12.77 7.46 13.50
CA GLY A 321 11.72 6.70 14.16
C GLY A 321 12.32 5.57 14.99
N LEU A 322 11.46 4.74 15.58
CA LEU A 322 11.82 3.59 16.40
C LEU A 322 11.20 2.32 15.83
N LEU A 323 12.02 1.28 15.66
CA LEU A 323 11.58 -0.06 15.28
C LEU A 323 11.51 -0.97 16.50
N VAL A 324 10.37 -1.62 16.66
CA VAL A 324 10.10 -2.55 17.74
C VAL A 324 9.88 -3.94 17.15
N LYS A 325 10.38 -4.97 17.79
CA LYS A 325 10.17 -6.37 17.36
C LYS A 325 8.67 -6.64 17.16
N ASP A 326 8.31 -7.27 16.03
CA ASP A 326 6.91 -7.57 15.73
C ASP A 326 6.25 -8.39 16.86
N GLY A 327 5.13 -7.88 17.37
CA GLY A 327 4.37 -8.49 18.46
C GLY A 327 4.84 -8.16 19.86
N ASP A 328 5.89 -7.41 20.04
CA ASP A 328 6.37 -6.95 21.35
C ASP A 328 5.56 -5.72 21.82
N ILE A 329 4.42 -6.00 22.45
CA ILE A 329 3.48 -4.96 22.94
C ILE A 329 4.12 -4.04 23.98
N GLU A 330 4.87 -4.60 24.92
CA GLU A 330 5.58 -3.85 25.94
C GLU A 330 6.69 -2.99 25.32
N GLY A 331 7.44 -3.55 24.36
CA GLY A 331 8.42 -2.80 23.60
C GLY A 331 7.82 -1.63 22.83
N LEU A 332 6.61 -1.80 22.25
CA LEU A 332 5.89 -0.72 21.57
C LEU A 332 5.48 0.38 22.55
N ALA A 333 4.97 0.01 23.75
CA ALA A 333 4.63 0.95 24.80
C ALA A 333 5.87 1.73 25.27
N ASN A 334 6.99 1.03 25.51
CA ASN A 334 8.24 1.64 25.95
C ASN A 334 8.81 2.61 24.89
N ALA A 335 8.73 2.26 23.62
CA ALA A 335 9.17 3.14 22.52
C ALA A 335 8.29 4.41 22.43
N MET A 336 6.97 4.29 22.60
CA MET A 336 6.08 5.45 22.72
C MET A 336 6.47 6.32 23.91
N MET A 337 6.58 5.75 25.10
CA MET A 337 6.93 6.47 26.34
C MET A 337 8.27 7.19 26.23
N ARG A 338 9.29 6.58 25.59
CA ARG A 338 10.57 7.23 25.32
C ARG A 338 10.41 8.53 24.55
N LEU A 339 9.64 8.53 23.47
CA LEU A 339 9.40 9.74 22.69
C LEU A 339 8.44 10.71 23.38
N MET A 340 7.50 10.23 24.19
CA MET A 340 6.61 11.10 24.99
C MET A 340 7.40 11.87 26.04
N GLU A 341 8.40 11.26 26.64
CA GLU A 341 9.23 11.82 27.70
C GLU A 341 10.28 12.80 27.17
N ASN A 342 10.86 12.51 25.99
CA ASN A 342 11.99 13.28 25.45
C ASN A 342 11.56 14.10 24.23
N GLU A 343 11.14 15.35 24.49
CA GLU A 343 10.69 16.25 23.41
C GLU A 343 11.82 16.61 22.43
N GLU A 344 13.05 16.80 22.90
CA GLU A 344 14.18 17.15 22.02
C GLU A 344 14.54 15.98 21.08
N GLU A 345 14.52 14.75 21.58
CA GLU A 345 14.70 13.57 20.76
C GLU A 345 13.57 13.43 19.72
N ARG A 346 12.32 13.64 20.14
CA ARG A 346 11.14 13.61 19.27
C ARG A 346 11.24 14.65 18.15
N LYS A 347 11.67 15.88 18.49
CA LYS A 347 11.91 16.96 17.52
C LYS A 347 13.04 16.62 16.55
N ALA A 348 14.16 16.06 17.05
CA ALA A 348 15.28 15.66 16.21
C ALA A 348 14.87 14.55 15.23
N MET A 349 14.16 13.52 15.70
CA MET A 349 13.64 12.45 14.86
C MET A 349 12.61 12.99 13.83
N GLY A 350 11.73 13.90 14.22
CA GLY A 350 10.77 14.52 13.33
C GLY A 350 11.42 15.30 12.18
N ARG A 351 12.48 16.07 12.47
CA ARG A 351 13.28 16.74 11.42
C ARG A 351 13.93 15.72 10.47
N ASN A 352 14.48 14.64 10.99
CA ASN A 352 15.08 13.57 10.19
C ASN A 352 14.02 12.81 9.38
N ALA A 353 12.83 12.59 9.94
CA ALA A 353 11.73 11.92 9.27
C ALA A 353 11.33 12.62 7.97
N ARG A 354 11.32 13.96 7.92
CA ARG A 354 11.00 14.72 6.71
C ARG A 354 11.88 14.40 5.51
N ARG A 355 13.09 13.91 5.74
CA ARG A 355 14.01 13.54 4.63
C ARG A 355 13.47 12.39 3.77
N VAL A 356 12.41 11.70 4.19
CA VAL A 356 11.70 10.73 3.33
C VAL A 356 11.22 11.38 2.03
N THR A 357 10.94 12.69 2.02
CA THR A 357 10.53 13.42 0.82
C THR A 357 11.62 13.48 -0.24
N GLU A 358 12.89 13.36 0.11
CA GLU A 358 14.01 13.30 -0.83
C GLU A 358 13.96 12.01 -1.67
N THR A 359 13.59 10.90 -1.03
CA THR A 359 13.58 9.57 -1.66
C THR A 359 12.21 9.21 -2.26
N TYR A 360 11.13 9.56 -1.56
CA TYR A 360 9.78 9.13 -1.88
C TYR A 360 8.90 10.23 -2.46
N SER A 361 9.47 11.42 -2.82
CA SER A 361 8.71 12.42 -3.55
C SER A 361 8.22 11.89 -4.89
N GLU A 362 7.12 12.45 -5.38
CA GLU A 362 6.57 12.10 -6.69
C GLU A 362 7.62 12.22 -7.79
N ALA A 363 8.40 13.31 -7.81
CA ALA A 363 9.46 13.52 -8.79
C ALA A 363 10.55 12.43 -8.72
N SER A 364 11.02 12.07 -7.51
CA SER A 364 12.06 11.04 -7.33
C SER A 364 11.57 9.64 -7.76
N VAL A 365 10.35 9.28 -7.41
CA VAL A 365 9.76 7.99 -7.77
C VAL A 365 9.45 7.92 -9.26
N MET A 366 8.87 8.98 -9.81
CA MET A 366 8.52 9.01 -11.24
C MET A 366 9.75 9.06 -12.14
N LYS A 367 10.86 9.65 -11.69
CA LYS A 367 12.14 9.54 -12.41
C LYS A 367 12.56 8.07 -12.59
N ARG A 368 12.45 7.22 -11.55
CA ARG A 368 12.75 5.78 -11.66
C ARG A 368 11.83 5.06 -12.64
N TRP A 369 10.53 5.42 -12.64
CA TRP A 369 9.59 4.88 -13.62
C TRP A 369 9.94 5.29 -15.05
N MET A 370 10.32 6.55 -15.26
CA MET A 370 10.78 7.03 -16.57
C MET A 370 12.03 6.30 -17.06
N GLU A 371 13.02 6.13 -16.18
CA GLU A 371 14.23 5.35 -16.47
C GLU A 371 13.90 3.91 -16.87
N LEU A 372 13.00 3.25 -16.11
CA LEU A 372 12.53 1.90 -16.40
C LEU A 372 11.85 1.83 -17.78
N PHE A 373 10.91 2.71 -18.07
CA PHE A 373 10.16 2.70 -19.33
C PHE A 373 11.07 3.00 -20.52
N ASN A 374 11.96 3.97 -20.40
CA ASN A 374 12.92 4.30 -21.46
C ASN A 374 13.87 3.11 -21.75
N SER A 375 14.41 2.48 -20.70
CA SER A 375 15.29 1.30 -20.86
C SER A 375 14.64 0.11 -21.57
N LEU A 376 13.33 0.00 -21.54
CA LEU A 376 12.57 -1.05 -22.22
C LEU A 376 12.30 -0.75 -23.70
N THR A 377 12.37 0.51 -24.09
CA THR A 377 12.04 0.97 -25.46
C THR A 377 13.26 1.43 -26.26
N GLU A 378 14.39 1.71 -25.59
CA GLU A 378 15.67 1.92 -26.28
C GLU A 378 16.08 0.64 -27.02
N LYS A 379 16.40 0.80 -28.32
CA LYS A 379 16.84 -0.29 -29.22
C LYS A 379 18.34 -0.51 -29.15
#